data_6f11eb283962b95f732a6e2486f3422c
#
_entry.id   6f11eb283962b95f732a6e2486f3422c
#
_cell.length_a   1.000
_cell.length_b   1.000
_cell.length_c   1.000
_cell.angle_alpha   90.00
_cell.angle_beta   90.00
_cell.angle_gamma   90.00
#
_symmetry.space_group_name_H-M   'P 1'
#
loop_
_entity.id
_entity.type
_entity.pdbx_description
1 polymer ?
#
loop_
_entity_poly.entity_id
_entity_poly.type
_entity_poly.pdbx_seq_one_letter_code
_entity_poly.pdbx_strand_id
1 'polypeptide(L)'
;MASIRERNGKFNVIYSYTNEKGERKQKWETYETKAEAKRRKKEIEYKKEMGSFVVRKCKTLDELITEYVAVYGKENWALSTYEGNVSLINNYILPVIGDAKLSEINTRFIERYYQSLLKRRAVINPLNKTSRNEFVSSSTVRDVNKLLRNCFEQAVKHCLRNKRKCLRSIAMKYLPAEQRQKSFSIAWV
;
A
#
# COMPACT_ATOMS: atom_id res chain seq x y z
N MET A 1 -8.09 -17.99 -19.08
CA MET A 1 -7.48 -17.39 -20.29
C MET A 1 -7.77 -15.91 -20.31
N ALA A 2 -6.87 -15.10 -20.87
CA ALA A 2 -7.09 -13.69 -21.13
C ALA A 2 -7.28 -13.49 -22.65
N SER A 3 -8.18 -12.58 -23.05
CA SER A 3 -8.44 -12.24 -24.45
C SER A 3 -8.19 -10.77 -24.73
N ILE A 4 -7.88 -10.43 -25.98
CA ILE A 4 -7.74 -9.04 -26.42
C ILE A 4 -8.86 -8.76 -27.41
N ARG A 5 -9.59 -7.66 -27.23
CA ARG A 5 -10.60 -7.15 -28.17
C ARG A 5 -10.26 -5.71 -28.54
N GLU A 6 -10.34 -5.40 -29.82
CA GLU A 6 -10.22 -4.05 -30.34
C GLU A 6 -11.61 -3.39 -30.39
N ARG A 7 -11.72 -2.17 -29.86
CA ARG A 7 -12.94 -1.37 -29.91
C ARG A 7 -12.57 0.11 -29.92
N ASN A 8 -13.13 0.86 -30.89
CA ASN A 8 -12.90 2.30 -31.04
C ASN A 8 -11.41 2.69 -31.11
N GLY A 9 -10.59 1.93 -31.83
CA GLY A 9 -9.16 2.16 -31.93
C GLY A 9 -8.33 1.87 -30.68
N LYS A 10 -8.96 1.32 -29.63
CA LYS A 10 -8.29 0.92 -28.38
C LYS A 10 -8.35 -0.58 -28.17
N PHE A 11 -7.35 -1.13 -27.48
CA PHE A 11 -7.19 -2.56 -27.23
C PHE A 11 -7.58 -2.90 -25.81
N ASN A 12 -8.62 -3.70 -25.64
CA ASN A 12 -9.14 -4.12 -24.34
C ASN A 12 -8.63 -5.51 -24.01
N VAL A 13 -7.94 -5.66 -22.88
CA VAL A 13 -7.56 -6.97 -22.30
C VAL A 13 -8.65 -7.39 -21.34
N ILE A 14 -9.29 -8.53 -21.64
CA ILE A 14 -10.40 -9.08 -20.86
C ILE A 14 -9.93 -10.34 -20.17
N TYR A 15 -10.11 -10.42 -18.85
CA TYR A 15 -9.77 -11.61 -18.10
C TYR A 15 -10.70 -11.84 -16.91
N SER A 16 -10.90 -13.11 -16.58
CA SER A 16 -11.67 -13.50 -15.40
C SER A 16 -10.76 -13.66 -14.19
N TYR A 17 -11.27 -13.29 -13.02
CA TYR A 17 -10.63 -13.51 -11.72
C TYR A 17 -11.68 -13.93 -10.71
N THR A 18 -11.23 -14.59 -9.63
CA THR A 18 -12.09 -14.96 -8.52
C THR A 18 -11.92 -13.91 -7.42
N ASN A 19 -13.02 -13.32 -6.95
CA ASN A 19 -12.99 -12.38 -5.85
C ASN A 19 -12.86 -13.12 -4.49
N GLU A 20 -12.78 -12.38 -3.40
CA GLU A 20 -12.64 -12.92 -2.04
C GLU A 20 -13.83 -13.78 -1.60
N LYS A 21 -15.01 -13.56 -2.19
CA LYS A 21 -16.23 -14.33 -1.92
C LYS A 21 -16.32 -15.62 -2.75
N GLY A 22 -15.28 -15.95 -3.54
CA GLY A 22 -15.28 -17.11 -4.43
C GLY A 22 -16.02 -16.91 -5.75
N GLU A 23 -16.59 -15.72 -6.00
CA GLU A 23 -17.33 -15.43 -7.23
C GLU A 23 -16.37 -15.14 -8.39
N ARG A 24 -16.68 -15.66 -9.58
CA ARG A 24 -15.93 -15.40 -10.80
C ARG A 24 -16.39 -14.09 -11.43
N LYS A 25 -15.49 -13.10 -11.51
CA LYS A 25 -15.73 -11.79 -12.13
C LYS A 25 -14.82 -11.56 -13.33
N GLN A 26 -15.26 -10.72 -14.25
CA GLN A 26 -14.44 -10.27 -15.39
C GLN A 26 -13.95 -8.84 -15.15
N LYS A 27 -12.71 -8.57 -15.55
CA LYS A 27 -12.12 -7.24 -15.57
C LYS A 27 -11.65 -6.88 -16.97
N TRP A 28 -11.84 -5.63 -17.33
CA TRP A 28 -11.46 -5.04 -18.60
C TRP A 28 -10.40 -3.98 -18.33
N GLU A 29 -9.28 -4.05 -19.05
CA GLU A 29 -8.20 -3.05 -19.00
C GLU A 29 -7.98 -2.54 -20.42
N THR A 30 -8.05 -1.21 -20.63
CA THR A 30 -7.94 -0.58 -21.95
C THR A 30 -6.54 -0.05 -22.16
N TYR A 31 -5.97 -0.29 -23.32
CA TYR A 31 -4.64 0.16 -23.75
C TYR A 31 -4.74 0.87 -25.11
N GLU A 32 -3.85 1.81 -25.36
CA GLU A 32 -3.81 2.56 -26.62
C GLU A 32 -3.12 1.74 -27.73
N THR A 33 -2.13 0.92 -27.35
CA THR A 33 -1.37 0.12 -28.33
C THR A 33 -1.63 -1.38 -28.19
N LYS A 34 -1.64 -2.06 -29.33
CA LYS A 34 -1.74 -3.54 -29.38
C LYS A 34 -0.56 -4.24 -28.71
N ALA A 35 0.62 -3.61 -28.74
CA ALA A 35 1.83 -4.14 -28.12
C ALA A 35 1.70 -4.19 -26.60
N GLU A 36 1.22 -3.12 -25.97
CA GLU A 36 0.94 -3.05 -24.53
C GLU A 36 -0.12 -4.06 -24.10
N ALA A 37 -1.22 -4.14 -24.84
CA ALA A 37 -2.26 -5.13 -24.60
C ALA A 37 -1.73 -6.57 -24.64
N LYS A 38 -0.88 -6.91 -25.64
CA LYS A 38 -0.23 -8.21 -25.74
C LYS A 38 0.72 -8.48 -24.57
N ARG A 39 1.53 -7.48 -24.17
CA ARG A 39 2.43 -7.59 -23.03
C ARG A 39 1.65 -7.85 -21.74
N ARG A 40 0.58 -7.09 -21.53
CA ARG A 40 -0.30 -7.25 -20.36
C ARG A 40 -1.01 -8.61 -20.34
N LYS A 41 -1.50 -9.08 -21.48
CA LYS A 41 -2.08 -10.42 -21.59
C LYS A 41 -1.10 -11.50 -21.14
N LYS A 42 0.13 -11.50 -21.68
CA LYS A 42 1.18 -12.46 -21.30
C LYS A 42 1.50 -12.40 -19.80
N GLU A 43 1.59 -11.20 -19.23
CA GLU A 43 1.81 -11.02 -17.79
C GLU A 43 0.70 -11.63 -16.94
N ILE A 44 -0.56 -11.44 -17.33
CA ILE A 44 -1.73 -12.00 -16.64
C ILE A 44 -1.72 -13.53 -16.73
N GLU A 45 -1.44 -14.09 -17.91
CA GLU A 45 -1.39 -15.55 -18.13
C GLU A 45 -0.26 -16.16 -17.30
N TYR A 46 0.95 -15.61 -17.37
CA TYR A 46 2.08 -16.03 -16.55
C TYR A 46 1.78 -15.99 -15.04
N LYS A 47 1.20 -14.88 -14.55
CA LYS A 47 0.81 -14.75 -13.14
C LYS A 47 -0.28 -15.74 -12.73
N LYS A 48 -1.19 -16.08 -13.65
CA LYS A 48 -2.22 -17.12 -13.42
C LYS A 48 -1.62 -18.51 -13.31
N GLU A 49 -0.72 -18.88 -14.22
CA GLU A 49 0.00 -20.16 -14.21
C GLU A 49 0.81 -20.33 -12.92
N MET A 50 1.55 -19.29 -12.53
CA MET A 50 2.28 -19.25 -11.26
C MET A 50 1.36 -19.17 -10.04
N GLY A 51 0.05 -19.12 -10.26
CA GLY A 51 -0.92 -18.97 -9.20
C GLY A 51 -0.78 -17.66 -8.39
N SER A 52 -0.03 -16.65 -8.86
CA SER A 52 0.26 -15.39 -8.19
C SER A 52 -0.63 -14.23 -8.65
N PHE A 53 -1.66 -14.52 -9.44
CA PHE A 53 -2.54 -13.49 -9.96
C PHE A 53 -3.51 -12.98 -8.89
N VAL A 54 -3.33 -11.72 -8.49
CA VAL A 54 -4.21 -11.00 -7.58
C VAL A 54 -4.66 -9.71 -8.24
N VAL A 55 -5.97 -9.46 -8.27
CA VAL A 55 -6.51 -8.16 -8.69
C VAL A 55 -6.41 -7.22 -7.50
N ARG A 56 -5.55 -6.22 -7.60
CA ARG A 56 -5.39 -5.21 -6.54
C ARG A 56 -6.68 -4.39 -6.43
N LYS A 57 -7.21 -4.25 -5.23
CA LYS A 57 -8.34 -3.36 -4.93
C LYS A 57 -7.87 -1.92 -4.89
N CYS A 58 -6.83 -1.66 -4.11
CA CYS A 58 -6.26 -0.34 -3.92
C CYS A 58 -5.22 -0.02 -5.00
N LYS A 59 -5.31 1.16 -5.58
CA LYS A 59 -4.35 1.69 -6.56
C LYS A 59 -3.46 2.75 -5.94
N THR A 60 -4.00 3.58 -5.07
CA THR A 60 -3.31 4.69 -4.38
C THR A 60 -3.05 4.36 -2.92
N LEU A 61 -2.17 5.14 -2.30
CA LEU A 61 -1.87 5.01 -0.88
C LEU A 61 -3.07 5.43 -0.02
N ASP A 62 -3.81 6.44 -0.44
CA ASP A 62 -5.03 6.90 0.25
C ASP A 62 -6.05 5.76 0.36
N GLU A 63 -6.37 5.09 -0.75
CA GLU A 63 -7.28 3.94 -0.75
C GLU A 63 -6.82 2.84 0.21
N LEU A 64 -5.51 2.56 0.25
CA LEU A 64 -4.93 1.56 1.14
C LEU A 64 -5.05 1.95 2.62
N ILE A 65 -4.73 3.20 2.95
CA ILE A 65 -4.80 3.70 4.34
C ILE A 65 -6.26 3.74 4.81
N THR A 66 -7.17 4.18 3.97
CA THR A 66 -8.61 4.21 4.29
C THR A 66 -9.13 2.80 4.57
N GLU A 67 -8.77 1.81 3.75
CA GLU A 67 -9.12 0.41 4.00
C GLU A 67 -8.49 -0.11 5.31
N TYR A 68 -7.22 0.23 5.57
CA TYR A 68 -6.51 -0.17 6.78
C TYR A 68 -7.16 0.39 8.06
N VAL A 69 -7.52 1.66 8.07
CA VAL A 69 -8.21 2.30 9.20
C VAL A 69 -9.60 1.70 9.41
N ALA A 70 -10.35 1.45 8.33
CA ALA A 70 -11.69 0.90 8.40
C ALA A 70 -11.73 -0.55 8.93
N VAL A 71 -10.79 -1.39 8.47
CA VAL A 71 -10.77 -2.83 8.77
C VAL A 71 -10.00 -3.13 10.04
N TYR A 72 -8.83 -2.50 10.23
CA TYR A 72 -7.95 -2.81 11.34
C TYR A 72 -8.04 -1.76 12.46
N GLY A 73 -8.05 -0.47 12.11
CA GLY A 73 -7.98 0.62 13.08
C GLY A 73 -9.17 0.64 14.04
N LYS A 74 -10.38 0.51 13.49
CA LYS A 74 -11.62 0.56 14.30
C LYS A 74 -11.75 -0.59 15.30
N GLU A 75 -11.23 -1.77 14.95
CA GLU A 75 -11.36 -2.97 15.78
C GLU A 75 -10.23 -3.12 16.81
N ASN A 76 -9.00 -2.65 16.47
CA ASN A 76 -7.81 -2.98 17.23
C ASN A 76 -7.19 -1.78 17.98
N TRP A 77 -7.59 -0.54 17.68
CA TRP A 77 -7.02 0.62 18.35
C TRP A 77 -7.90 1.11 19.49
N ALA A 78 -7.29 1.46 20.63
CA ALA A 78 -7.95 2.25 21.66
C ALA A 78 -8.35 3.61 21.08
N LEU A 79 -9.40 4.24 21.60
CA LEU A 79 -9.96 5.49 21.09
C LEU A 79 -8.90 6.59 20.92
N SER A 80 -8.07 6.82 21.95
CA SER A 80 -7.00 7.82 21.90
C SER A 80 -5.96 7.54 20.84
N THR A 81 -5.63 6.25 20.63
CA THR A 81 -4.70 5.81 19.57
C THR A 81 -5.33 6.01 18.19
N TYR A 82 -6.62 5.73 18.06
CA TYR A 82 -7.36 5.93 16.81
C TYR A 82 -7.34 7.41 16.41
N GLU A 83 -7.72 8.30 17.32
CA GLU A 83 -7.72 9.76 17.09
C GLU A 83 -6.33 10.28 16.73
N GLY A 84 -5.30 9.85 17.45
CA GLY A 84 -3.91 10.22 17.18
C GLY A 84 -3.44 9.74 15.80
N ASN A 85 -3.72 8.50 15.44
CA ASN A 85 -3.35 7.94 14.14
C ASN A 85 -4.10 8.61 12.99
N VAL A 86 -5.42 8.85 13.14
CA VAL A 86 -6.23 9.57 12.14
C VAL A 86 -5.71 10.99 11.95
N SER A 87 -5.33 11.67 13.04
CA SER A 87 -4.72 13.01 12.98
C SER A 87 -3.39 12.99 12.21
N LEU A 88 -2.51 11.99 12.47
CA LEU A 88 -1.25 11.83 11.73
C LEU A 88 -1.50 11.56 10.24
N ILE A 89 -2.46 10.73 9.91
CA ILE A 89 -2.84 10.42 8.53
C ILE A 89 -3.29 11.68 7.80
N ASN A 90 -4.25 12.40 8.36
CA ASN A 90 -4.86 13.56 7.70
C ASN A 90 -3.92 14.75 7.59
N ASN A 91 -3.05 14.96 8.58
CA ASN A 91 -2.17 16.13 8.62
C ASN A 91 -0.84 15.92 7.89
N TYR A 92 -0.30 14.71 7.88
CA TYR A 92 1.06 14.46 7.42
C TYR A 92 1.14 13.48 6.25
N ILE A 93 0.30 12.46 6.16
CA ILE A 93 0.43 11.41 5.14
C ILE A 93 -0.37 11.77 3.89
N LEU A 94 -1.70 11.89 4.00
CA LEU A 94 -2.58 12.09 2.84
C LEU A 94 -2.23 13.35 2.03
N PRO A 95 -1.95 14.52 2.64
CA PRO A 95 -1.67 15.72 1.87
C PRO A 95 -0.35 15.70 1.09
N VAL A 96 0.53 14.73 1.36
CA VAL A 96 1.87 14.68 0.75
C VAL A 96 2.02 13.50 -0.20
N ILE A 97 1.57 12.32 0.21
CA ILE A 97 1.77 11.07 -0.52
C ILE A 97 0.50 10.26 -0.76
N GLY A 98 -0.69 10.78 -0.40
CA GLY A 98 -1.96 10.07 -0.53
C GLY A 98 -2.24 9.60 -1.97
N ASP A 99 -2.02 10.47 -2.94
CA ASP A 99 -2.26 10.21 -4.37
C ASP A 99 -1.21 9.30 -5.03
N ALA A 100 -0.12 8.99 -4.30
CA ALA A 100 0.95 8.16 -4.85
C ALA A 100 0.43 6.75 -5.18
N LYS A 101 0.74 6.28 -6.40
CA LYS A 101 0.40 4.91 -6.79
C LYS A 101 1.24 3.91 -6.00
N LEU A 102 0.61 2.86 -5.49
CA LEU A 102 1.29 1.80 -4.74
C LEU A 102 2.43 1.14 -5.52
N SER A 103 2.40 1.19 -6.86
CA SER A 103 3.47 0.67 -7.71
C SER A 103 4.73 1.55 -7.72
N GLU A 104 4.60 2.83 -7.40
CA GLU A 104 5.68 3.82 -7.41
C GLU A 104 6.36 3.94 -6.03
N ILE A 105 5.71 3.46 -4.98
CA ILE A 105 6.23 3.49 -3.62
C ILE A 105 7.39 2.50 -3.50
N ASN A 106 8.58 3.06 -3.32
CA ASN A 106 9.81 2.32 -3.08
C ASN A 106 10.57 2.94 -1.89
N THR A 107 11.67 2.32 -1.46
CA THR A 107 12.47 2.80 -0.32
C THR A 107 12.89 4.25 -0.49
N ARG A 108 13.41 4.60 -1.68
CA ARG A 108 13.89 5.96 -1.96
C ARG A 108 12.75 7.00 -1.95
N PHE A 109 11.55 6.61 -2.38
CA PHE A 109 10.35 7.46 -2.30
C PHE A 109 10.01 7.78 -0.84
N ILE A 110 9.98 6.78 0.02
CA ILE A 110 9.68 6.94 1.45
C ILE A 110 10.77 7.73 2.17
N GLU A 111 12.04 7.51 1.86
CA GLU A 111 13.14 8.32 2.42
C GLU A 111 13.03 9.80 2.06
N ARG A 112 12.74 10.11 0.80
CA ARG A 112 12.48 11.49 0.36
C ARG A 112 11.28 12.10 1.07
N TYR A 113 10.23 11.32 1.24
CA TYR A 113 9.06 11.76 1.99
C TYR A 113 9.41 12.12 3.43
N TYR A 114 10.17 11.30 4.17
CA TYR A 114 10.58 11.64 5.54
C TYR A 114 11.47 12.87 5.60
N GLN A 115 12.38 13.05 4.66
CA GLN A 115 13.19 14.27 4.57
C GLN A 115 12.34 15.51 4.30
N SER A 116 11.33 15.42 3.44
CA SER A 116 10.40 16.52 3.18
C SER A 116 9.53 16.84 4.41
N LEU A 117 9.16 15.81 5.17
CA LEU A 117 8.33 15.95 6.36
C LEU A 117 9.05 16.72 7.47
N LEU A 118 10.36 16.46 7.67
CA LEU A 118 11.18 17.20 8.64
C LEU A 118 11.31 18.69 8.34
N LYS A 119 11.16 19.09 7.07
CA LYS A 119 11.20 20.51 6.64
C LYS A 119 9.83 21.17 6.67
N ARG A 120 8.76 20.42 6.97
CA ARG A 120 7.39 20.94 7.00
C ARG A 120 7.08 21.56 8.36
N ARG A 121 6.26 22.60 8.36
CA ARG A 121 5.75 23.20 9.61
C ARG A 121 4.86 22.20 10.34
N ALA A 122 5.00 22.14 11.65
CA ALA A 122 4.15 21.33 12.52
C ALA A 122 2.71 21.84 12.48
N VAL A 123 1.75 20.93 12.43
CA VAL A 123 0.33 21.29 12.56
C VAL A 123 0.05 21.51 14.04
N ILE A 124 -0.28 22.76 14.40
CA ILE A 124 -0.58 23.15 15.76
C ILE A 124 -2.00 22.70 16.10
N ASN A 125 -2.14 21.87 17.13
CA ASN A 125 -3.45 21.54 17.66
C ASN A 125 -4.03 22.79 18.33
N PRO A 126 -5.24 23.26 17.93
CA PRO A 126 -5.85 24.46 18.52
C PRO A 126 -6.05 24.38 20.05
N LEU A 127 -6.15 23.15 20.58
CA LEU A 127 -6.29 22.89 22.01
C LEU A 127 -4.94 22.98 22.77
N ASN A 128 -3.81 22.80 22.09
CA ASN A 128 -2.46 22.88 22.66
C ASN A 128 -1.69 24.01 21.98
N LYS A 129 -1.89 25.24 22.45
CA LYS A 129 -1.21 26.45 21.93
C LYS A 129 0.32 26.48 22.17
N THR A 130 0.88 25.52 22.87
CA THR A 130 2.31 25.43 23.21
C THR A 130 3.05 24.45 22.32
N SER A 131 2.96 24.59 21.00
CA SER A 131 3.92 23.91 20.13
C SER A 131 5.29 24.59 20.26
N ARG A 132 6.23 23.93 20.94
CA ARG A 132 7.61 24.39 21.08
C ARG A 132 8.41 24.31 19.79
N ASN A 133 7.93 23.58 18.80
CA ASN A 133 8.64 23.32 17.56
C ASN A 133 7.88 23.91 16.37
N GLU A 134 8.54 24.76 15.61
CA GLU A 134 8.01 25.31 14.36
C GLU A 134 7.88 24.23 13.27
N PHE A 135 8.80 23.25 13.28
CA PHE A 135 8.86 22.16 12.31
C PHE A 135 8.45 20.83 12.92
N VAL A 136 8.12 19.88 12.05
CA VAL A 136 7.76 18.51 12.45
C VAL A 136 8.94 17.86 13.18
N SER A 137 8.67 17.32 14.37
CA SER A 137 9.69 16.69 15.20
C SER A 137 10.07 15.30 14.66
N SER A 138 11.30 14.85 14.97
CA SER A 138 11.75 13.49 14.66
C SER A 138 10.89 12.41 15.32
N SER A 139 10.24 12.74 16.46
CA SER A 139 9.28 11.84 17.10
C SER A 139 8.05 11.63 16.22
N THR A 140 7.47 12.71 15.70
CA THR A 140 6.32 12.63 14.76
C THR A 140 6.65 11.83 13.52
N VAL A 141 7.87 12.02 12.96
CA VAL A 141 8.31 11.21 11.79
C VAL A 141 8.42 9.73 12.15
N ARG A 142 8.89 9.38 13.35
CA ARG A 142 8.92 7.99 13.83
C ARG A 142 7.52 7.39 13.98
N ASP A 143 6.56 8.15 14.44
CA ASP A 143 5.18 7.68 14.60
C ASP A 143 4.50 7.49 13.25
N VAL A 144 4.72 8.40 12.30
CA VAL A 144 4.31 8.23 10.89
C VAL A 144 4.94 6.98 10.28
N ASN A 145 6.24 6.73 10.51
CA ASN A 145 6.91 5.52 10.03
C ASN A 145 6.29 4.24 10.61
N LYS A 146 6.04 4.20 11.93
CA LYS A 146 5.38 3.05 12.57
C LYS A 146 4.01 2.77 11.95
N LEU A 147 3.22 3.82 11.74
CA LEU A 147 1.88 3.71 11.16
C LEU A 147 1.92 3.20 9.72
N LEU A 148 2.76 3.78 8.86
CA LEU A 148 2.94 3.32 7.47
C LEU A 148 3.44 1.89 7.41
N ARG A 149 4.41 1.53 8.25
CA ARG A 149 4.93 0.16 8.35
C ARG A 149 3.83 -0.82 8.71
N ASN A 150 3.05 -0.53 9.76
CA ASN A 150 1.94 -1.40 10.17
C ASN A 150 0.88 -1.52 9.07
N CYS A 151 0.55 -0.42 8.38
CA CYS A 151 -0.36 -0.42 7.25
C CYS A 151 0.15 -1.34 6.12
N PHE A 152 1.41 -1.21 5.72
CA PHE A 152 2.00 -2.07 4.69
C PHE A 152 2.12 -3.53 5.12
N GLU A 153 2.46 -3.81 6.39
CA GLU A 153 2.50 -5.17 6.92
C GLU A 153 1.12 -5.83 6.91
N GLN A 154 0.07 -5.11 7.28
CA GLN A 154 -1.30 -5.63 7.20
C GLN A 154 -1.76 -5.82 5.75
N ALA A 155 -1.46 -4.88 4.86
CA ALA A 155 -1.73 -5.03 3.43
C ALA A 155 -1.05 -6.29 2.86
N VAL A 156 0.18 -6.58 3.30
CA VAL A 156 0.92 -7.80 2.97
C VAL A 156 0.23 -9.04 3.53
N LYS A 157 -0.18 -9.04 4.80
CA LYS A 157 -0.87 -10.17 5.43
C LYS A 157 -2.21 -10.47 4.74
N HIS A 158 -2.98 -9.44 4.41
CA HIS A 158 -4.24 -9.59 3.68
C HIS A 158 -4.03 -10.09 2.24
N CYS A 159 -2.97 -9.65 1.57
CA CYS A 159 -2.57 -10.17 0.26
C CYS A 159 -1.98 -11.59 0.35
N LEU A 160 -1.28 -11.94 1.43
CA LEU A 160 -0.62 -13.23 1.62
C LEU A 160 -1.58 -14.32 2.09
N ARG A 161 -2.72 -13.99 2.64
CA ARG A 161 -3.82 -14.97 2.82
C ARG A 161 -4.22 -15.59 1.47
N ASN A 162 -3.91 -14.88 0.37
CA ASN A 162 -4.12 -15.37 -0.98
C ASN A 162 -2.85 -15.71 -1.78
N LYS A 163 -1.61 -15.44 -1.36
CA LYS A 163 -0.35 -16.01 -1.90
C LYS A 163 0.93 -15.33 -1.40
N ARG A 164 1.78 -16.15 -0.83
CA ARG A 164 3.00 -15.88 -0.04
C ARG A 164 4.23 -15.25 -0.73
N LYS A 165 4.25 -14.76 -1.96
CA LYS A 165 5.53 -14.43 -2.64
C LYS A 165 5.79 -12.95 -3.02
N CYS A 166 4.81 -12.12 -3.27
CA CYS A 166 5.08 -10.83 -3.93
C CYS A 166 5.48 -9.66 -3.02
N LEU A 167 5.13 -9.68 -1.74
CA LEU A 167 5.27 -8.52 -0.85
C LEU A 167 6.24 -8.73 0.31
N ARG A 168 6.74 -9.95 0.52
CA ARG A 168 7.84 -10.22 1.45
C ARG A 168 9.11 -9.41 1.11
N SER A 169 9.29 -9.11 -0.18
CA SER A 169 10.39 -8.27 -0.68
C SER A 169 10.28 -6.81 -0.25
N ILE A 170 9.08 -6.26 -0.14
CA ILE A 170 8.88 -4.84 0.23
C ILE A 170 8.96 -4.68 1.75
N ALA A 171 8.25 -5.51 2.52
CA ALA A 171 8.28 -5.44 3.97
C ALA A 171 9.67 -5.77 4.56
N MET A 172 10.38 -6.74 3.97
CA MET A 172 11.75 -7.12 4.41
C MET A 172 12.80 -6.03 4.15
N LYS A 173 12.62 -5.19 3.13
CA LYS A 173 13.56 -4.07 2.85
C LYS A 173 13.48 -2.93 3.86
N TYR A 174 12.35 -2.82 4.59
CA TYR A 174 12.12 -1.75 5.56
C TYR A 174 12.40 -2.15 7.02
N LEU A 175 12.80 -3.40 7.28
CA LEU A 175 13.21 -3.84 8.61
C LEU A 175 14.66 -3.40 8.89
N PRO A 176 14.97 -2.81 10.06
CA PRO A 176 16.34 -2.64 10.53
C PRO A 176 17.07 -3.99 10.54
N ALA A 177 18.38 -3.98 10.27
CA ALA A 177 19.20 -5.19 10.11
C ALA A 177 19.08 -6.17 11.29
N GLU A 178 18.94 -5.68 12.51
CA GLU A 178 18.81 -6.48 13.74
C GLU A 178 17.51 -7.31 13.83
N GLN A 179 16.43 -6.86 13.17
CA GLN A 179 15.15 -7.58 13.17
C GLN A 179 15.01 -8.57 12.02
N ARG A 180 15.89 -8.51 11.00
CA ARG A 180 15.89 -9.47 9.90
C ARG A 180 16.29 -10.88 10.35
N GLN A 181 17.15 -11.01 11.36
CA GLN A 181 17.57 -12.31 11.88
C GLN A 181 16.52 -13.01 12.74
N LYS A 182 15.72 -12.27 13.51
CA LYS A 182 14.67 -12.85 14.38
C LYS A 182 13.47 -13.41 13.62
N SER A 183 13.21 -12.94 12.39
CA SER A 183 12.10 -13.47 11.58
C SER A 183 12.45 -14.78 10.84
N PHE A 184 13.70 -15.21 10.83
CA PHE A 184 14.11 -16.50 10.27
C PHE A 184 13.96 -17.66 11.25
N SER A 185 13.97 -17.43 12.58
CA SER A 185 13.92 -18.48 13.58
C SER A 185 12.48 -18.92 13.98
N ILE A 186 11.45 -18.20 13.53
CA ILE A 186 10.04 -18.55 13.84
C ILE A 186 9.39 -19.42 12.73
N ALA A 187 10.12 -19.70 11.64
CA ALA A 187 9.60 -20.47 10.50
C ALA A 187 9.93 -21.99 10.56
N TRP A 188 10.51 -22.47 11.67
CA TRP A 188 10.87 -23.88 11.89
C TRP A 188 10.45 -24.33 13.31
N VAL A 189 9.17 -24.34 13.61
CA VAL A 189 8.53 -25.21 14.60
C VAL A 189 7.13 -25.54 14.11
#